data_a3c0f9f3c9cbde7c229b9d280d157557
#
_entry.id   a3c0f9f3c9cbde7c229b9d280d157557
#
_cell.length_a   1.000
_cell.length_b   1.000
_cell.length_c   1.000
_cell.angle_alpha   90.00
_cell.angle_beta   90.00
_cell.angle_gamma   90.00
#
_symmetry.space_group_name_H-M   'P 1'
#
loop_
_entity.id
_entity.type
_entity.pdbx_description
1 polymer ?
#
loop_
_entity_poly.entity_id
_entity_poly.type
_entity_poly.pdbx_seq_one_letter_code
_entity_poly.pdbx_strand_id
1 'polypeptide(L)'
;MLKQLLSSNSNGLGNFYCRRSSVLPDDVLLEIFHFCQIEGNIHITSFRPGSYWLTLVHVCRRWRQIVLASPRRLDLTLFCTFGTPVRKNLGLLPAFPIIVDYLTFSDFSSSPEYNDDTVAALEHSDRVRTIKLVVTNSMLGMLASVTQESFAALTTLWLSSKDLNAPVVPDVLLSGPVPRVRQIFLEGISFTTLPTLLSSASNLCDLQLEDIPQSGYISPEVMATSLAPRLHTLYICFKTPISRLQSRSSPVAMRYVLPSLVTLNFRGSSEYLEHLLAQIDTPRLCGINITYFNQLDFLVPRLSQFISRTETLGLAQSQQVHGRIHIGNLYVGLDFAEEVHHGSRLTLRLSCKWLDWQVLHLAQILAQSPATVSKVAHLSIDENDLQVDPGWKDSMDDTDWLELLRPFTAVKRLHGSERLARNIALALDGVCGDMVTEVLPALTSLSLEDLLVRSVERFLDARQISGHPVTFVGPGMCELYLQSSFQTL
;
A
#
# COMPACT_ATOMS: atom_id res chain seq x y z
N MET A 1 -13.15 22.26 -29.93
CA MET A 1 -12.56 23.19 -30.94
C MET A 1 -11.04 22.96 -31.05
N LEU A 2 -10.24 23.01 -30.01
CA LEU A 2 -8.78 22.74 -30.08
C LEU A 2 -8.41 21.30 -30.50
N LYS A 3 -9.20 20.27 -30.16
CA LYS A 3 -8.98 18.87 -30.61
C LYS A 3 -9.11 18.70 -32.15
N GLN A 4 -9.97 19.47 -32.82
CA GLN A 4 -10.07 19.45 -34.27
C GLN A 4 -8.92 20.14 -34.98
N LEU A 5 -8.23 21.08 -34.26
CA LEU A 5 -7.10 21.83 -34.79
C LEU A 5 -5.78 21.07 -34.76
N LEU A 6 -5.65 20.09 -33.84
CA LEU A 6 -4.44 19.28 -33.68
C LEU A 6 -4.47 17.97 -34.50
N SER A 7 -5.64 17.55 -35.00
CA SER A 7 -5.78 16.28 -35.74
C SER A 7 -5.71 16.40 -37.28
N SER A 8 -5.63 17.60 -37.84
CA SER A 8 -5.52 17.79 -39.29
C SER A 8 -4.07 17.93 -39.72
N ASN A 9 -3.52 16.84 -40.23
CA ASN A 9 -2.33 16.83 -41.08
C ASN A 9 -2.54 17.82 -42.24
N SER A 10 -1.69 18.84 -42.36
CA SER A 10 -1.23 19.31 -43.64
C SER A 10 -0.51 20.64 -43.62
N ASN A 11 0.45 20.76 -44.49
CA ASN A 11 1.43 21.80 -44.72
C ASN A 11 0.88 23.20 -45.09
N GLY A 12 -0.40 23.47 -45.00
CA GLY A 12 -1.03 24.74 -45.39
C GLY A 12 -1.63 25.59 -44.25
N LEU A 13 -1.95 24.98 -43.12
CA LEU A 13 -2.70 25.64 -42.04
C LEU A 13 -1.81 26.40 -41.03
N GLY A 14 -0.53 26.05 -40.89
CA GLY A 14 0.40 26.64 -39.93
C GLY A 14 0.54 28.16 -40.03
N ASN A 15 0.48 28.72 -41.25
CA ASN A 15 0.62 30.15 -41.46
C ASN A 15 -0.64 30.97 -41.09
N PHE A 16 -1.81 30.35 -41.14
CA PHE A 16 -3.09 31.03 -40.84
C PHE A 16 -3.30 31.20 -39.33
N TYR A 17 -2.91 30.19 -38.56
CA TYR A 17 -3.03 30.23 -37.09
C TYR A 17 -1.99 31.13 -36.43
N CYS A 18 -0.79 31.23 -36.98
CA CYS A 18 0.24 32.12 -36.47
C CYS A 18 -0.17 33.58 -36.60
N ARG A 19 -0.91 33.98 -37.61
CA ARG A 19 -1.42 35.39 -37.75
C ARG A 19 -2.49 35.73 -36.71
N ARG A 20 -3.39 34.79 -36.33
CA ARG A 20 -4.44 35.02 -35.32
C ARG A 20 -3.90 35.03 -33.90
N SER A 21 -2.91 34.21 -33.59
CA SER A 21 -2.27 34.20 -32.25
C SER A 21 -1.42 35.43 -32.00
N SER A 22 -1.05 36.21 -33.03
CA SER A 22 -0.35 37.48 -32.86
C SER A 22 -1.20 38.57 -32.21
N VAL A 23 -2.50 38.40 -32.12
CA VAL A 23 -3.45 39.34 -31.51
C VAL A 23 -3.57 39.13 -30.00
N LEU A 24 -3.32 37.91 -29.50
CA LEU A 24 -3.42 37.62 -28.08
C LEU A 24 -2.15 38.09 -27.34
N PRO A 25 -2.27 38.73 -26.17
CA PRO A 25 -1.15 39.01 -25.27
C PRO A 25 -0.42 37.75 -24.83
N ASP A 26 0.85 37.86 -24.47
CA ASP A 26 1.68 36.69 -24.09
C ASP A 26 1.19 36.02 -22.81
N ASP A 27 0.68 36.79 -21.85
CA ASP A 27 0.07 36.31 -20.62
C ASP A 27 -1.19 35.48 -20.86
N VAL A 28 -2.04 35.88 -21.81
CA VAL A 28 -3.23 35.10 -22.23
C VAL A 28 -2.81 33.80 -22.89
N LEU A 29 -1.78 33.83 -23.74
CA LEU A 29 -1.25 32.61 -24.35
C LEU A 29 -0.70 31.65 -23.29
N LEU A 30 0.00 32.16 -22.27
CA LEU A 30 0.49 31.35 -21.17
C LEU A 30 -0.62 30.68 -20.36
N GLU A 31 -1.73 31.39 -20.10
CA GLU A 31 -2.89 30.78 -19.44
C GLU A 31 -3.50 29.67 -20.29
N ILE A 32 -3.64 29.89 -21.59
CA ILE A 32 -4.11 28.86 -22.52
C ILE A 32 -3.19 27.65 -22.51
N PHE A 33 -1.87 27.84 -22.52
CA PHE A 33 -0.91 26.75 -22.49
C PHE A 33 -0.98 25.98 -21.17
N HIS A 34 -1.09 26.68 -20.06
CA HIS A 34 -1.24 26.07 -18.75
C HIS A 34 -2.52 25.24 -18.64
N PHE A 35 -3.65 25.77 -19.11
CA PHE A 35 -4.92 25.05 -19.15
C PHE A 35 -4.86 23.79 -20.01
N CYS A 36 -4.24 23.89 -21.19
CA CYS A 36 -4.06 22.73 -22.06
C CYS A 36 -3.18 21.63 -21.45
N GLN A 37 -2.20 22.02 -20.60
CA GLN A 37 -1.36 21.05 -19.88
C GLN A 37 -2.15 20.28 -18.84
N ILE A 38 -3.05 20.93 -18.11
CA ILE A 38 -3.89 20.29 -17.09
C ILE A 38 -4.84 19.28 -17.74
N GLU A 39 -5.55 19.66 -18.81
CA GLU A 39 -6.45 18.76 -19.52
C GLU A 39 -5.73 17.59 -20.22
N GLY A 40 -4.53 17.84 -20.76
CA GLY A 40 -3.73 16.80 -21.41
C GLY A 40 -3.30 15.69 -20.47
N ASN A 41 -3.10 15.99 -19.19
CA ASN A 41 -2.74 14.99 -18.19
C ASN A 41 -3.92 14.11 -17.73
N ILE A 42 -5.17 14.54 -17.95
CA ILE A 42 -6.37 13.83 -17.45
C ILE A 42 -6.91 12.79 -18.46
N HIS A 43 -6.73 12.98 -19.76
CA HIS A 43 -7.51 12.25 -20.75
C HIS A 43 -6.76 11.37 -21.74
N ILE A 44 -5.43 11.33 -21.77
CA ILE A 44 -4.71 10.63 -22.84
C ILE A 44 -3.68 9.64 -22.27
N THR A 45 -4.11 8.39 -22.12
CA THR A 45 -3.28 7.23 -21.77
C THR A 45 -2.16 6.92 -22.79
N SER A 46 -2.17 7.56 -23.96
CA SER A 46 -1.21 7.32 -25.05
C SER A 46 -0.16 8.43 -25.25
N PHE A 47 -0.27 9.58 -24.58
CA PHE A 47 0.75 10.62 -24.64
C PHE A 47 1.69 10.53 -23.44
N ARG A 48 3.00 10.62 -23.71
CA ARG A 48 4.03 10.66 -22.67
C ARG A 48 3.75 11.86 -21.75
N PRO A 49 3.57 11.65 -20.43
CA PRO A 49 3.37 12.76 -19.51
C PRO A 49 4.53 13.76 -19.64
N GLY A 50 4.22 15.05 -19.69
CA GLY A 50 5.22 16.12 -19.69
C GLY A 50 5.85 16.49 -21.05
N SER A 51 5.51 15.82 -22.16
CA SER A 51 6.01 16.22 -23.48
C SER A 51 5.10 17.22 -24.22
N TYR A 52 3.98 17.60 -23.61
CA TYR A 52 3.00 18.50 -24.23
C TYR A 52 3.59 19.84 -24.66
N TRP A 53 4.45 20.43 -23.83
CA TRP A 53 5.10 21.70 -24.16
C TRP A 53 6.00 21.63 -25.40
N LEU A 54 6.54 20.45 -25.73
CA LEU A 54 7.28 20.25 -26.98
C LEU A 54 6.41 20.55 -28.20
N THR A 55 5.13 20.15 -28.18
CA THR A 55 4.19 20.47 -29.25
C THR A 55 4.02 21.98 -29.41
N LEU A 56 3.94 22.70 -28.30
CA LEU A 56 3.78 24.17 -28.31
C LEU A 56 4.98 24.88 -28.92
N VAL A 57 6.21 24.43 -28.61
CA VAL A 57 7.43 25.05 -29.16
C VAL A 57 7.62 24.79 -30.65
N HIS A 58 6.89 23.82 -31.23
CA HIS A 58 6.92 23.53 -32.66
C HIS A 58 5.88 24.31 -33.46
N VAL A 59 4.93 25.00 -32.83
CA VAL A 59 3.87 25.75 -33.55
C VAL A 59 4.43 26.96 -34.29
N CYS A 60 5.11 27.87 -33.59
CA CYS A 60 5.74 29.03 -34.20
C CYS A 60 6.83 29.63 -33.30
N ARG A 61 7.63 30.57 -33.85
CA ARG A 61 8.73 31.20 -33.14
C ARG A 61 8.29 31.94 -31.86
N ARG A 62 7.15 32.63 -31.91
CA ARG A 62 6.60 33.39 -30.77
C ARG A 62 6.19 32.43 -29.64
N TRP A 63 5.48 31.35 -29.96
CA TRP A 63 5.10 30.36 -28.96
C TRP A 63 6.30 29.73 -28.29
N ARG A 64 7.30 29.35 -29.09
CA ARG A 64 8.57 28.83 -28.57
C ARG A 64 9.23 29.80 -27.58
N GLN A 65 9.29 31.10 -27.92
CA GLN A 65 9.85 32.10 -27.05
C GLN A 65 9.08 32.27 -25.74
N ILE A 66 7.74 32.31 -25.81
CA ILE A 66 6.86 32.43 -24.64
C ILE A 66 7.02 31.21 -23.71
N VAL A 67 6.96 30.01 -24.28
CA VAL A 67 7.06 28.75 -23.53
C VAL A 67 8.43 28.68 -22.84
N LEU A 68 9.53 28.84 -23.58
CA LEU A 68 10.89 28.73 -23.04
C LEU A 68 11.27 29.86 -22.08
N ALA A 69 10.62 31.04 -22.20
CA ALA A 69 10.80 32.14 -21.25
C ALA A 69 10.05 31.97 -19.93
N SER A 70 9.09 31.05 -19.87
CA SER A 70 8.21 30.85 -18.70
C SER A 70 8.25 29.41 -18.14
N PRO A 71 9.44 28.84 -17.90
CA PRO A 71 9.58 27.43 -17.56
C PRO A 71 8.92 27.06 -16.23
N ARG A 72 8.94 27.97 -15.24
CA ARG A 72 8.32 27.73 -13.92
C ARG A 72 6.81 27.77 -13.96
N ARG A 73 6.23 28.67 -14.77
CA ARG A 73 4.77 28.82 -14.89
C ARG A 73 4.14 27.64 -15.59
N LEU A 74 4.85 27.06 -16.57
CA LEU A 74 4.40 25.89 -17.33
C LEU A 74 4.98 24.58 -16.80
N ASP A 75 5.64 24.58 -15.64
CA ASP A 75 6.32 23.41 -15.03
C ASP A 75 7.07 22.57 -16.07
N LEU A 76 7.89 23.25 -16.90
CA LEU A 76 8.62 22.60 -17.97
C LEU A 76 9.65 21.64 -17.40
N THR A 77 9.60 20.42 -17.87
CA THR A 77 10.50 19.35 -17.45
C THR A 77 11.07 18.62 -18.68
N LEU A 78 12.30 18.15 -18.58
CA LEU A 78 12.90 17.27 -19.57
C LEU A 78 12.65 15.82 -19.14
N PHE A 79 11.90 15.10 -19.96
CA PHE A 79 11.66 13.68 -19.75
C PHE A 79 12.72 12.82 -20.45
N CYS A 80 13.34 11.96 -19.67
CA CYS A 80 14.26 10.94 -20.13
C CYS A 80 13.53 9.59 -20.05
N THR A 81 13.07 9.12 -21.21
CA THR A 81 12.34 7.87 -21.40
C THR A 81 12.88 7.15 -22.61
N PHE A 82 12.44 5.93 -22.87
CA PHE A 82 12.83 5.20 -24.09
C PHE A 82 12.56 6.03 -25.36
N GLY A 83 13.57 6.06 -26.24
CA GLY A 83 13.50 6.79 -27.52
C GLY A 83 13.54 8.32 -27.40
N THR A 84 13.89 8.87 -26.22
CA THR A 84 14.16 10.30 -26.08
C THR A 84 15.67 10.51 -26.25
N PRO A 85 16.13 11.31 -27.24
CA PRO A 85 17.57 11.56 -27.43
C PRO A 85 18.07 12.55 -26.37
N VAL A 86 18.36 12.07 -25.17
CA VAL A 86 18.63 12.86 -23.98
C VAL A 86 19.86 13.72 -24.15
N ARG A 87 20.98 13.16 -24.59
CA ARG A 87 22.24 13.91 -24.83
C ARG A 87 22.04 15.10 -25.74
N LYS A 88 21.28 14.90 -26.84
CA LYS A 88 20.98 15.98 -27.79
C LYS A 88 20.11 17.07 -27.15
N ASN A 89 19.10 16.66 -26.40
CA ASN A 89 18.16 17.59 -25.76
C ASN A 89 18.80 18.40 -24.63
N LEU A 90 19.70 17.80 -23.85
CA LEU A 90 20.45 18.49 -22.80
C LEU A 90 21.30 19.64 -23.36
N GLY A 91 21.88 19.49 -24.55
CA GLY A 91 22.68 20.54 -25.19
C GLY A 91 21.85 21.64 -25.90
N LEU A 92 20.57 21.37 -26.22
CA LEU A 92 19.72 22.26 -26.98
C LEU A 92 18.70 23.03 -26.13
N LEU A 93 18.31 22.47 -24.99
CA LEU A 93 17.25 23.01 -24.15
C LEU A 93 17.83 23.76 -22.93
N PRO A 94 17.11 24.78 -22.41
CA PRO A 94 17.48 25.42 -21.15
C PRO A 94 17.61 24.42 -20.00
N ALA A 95 18.18 24.86 -18.87
CA ALA A 95 18.39 24.05 -17.68
C ALA A 95 17.07 23.69 -16.97
N PHE A 96 16.21 22.89 -17.63
CA PHE A 96 14.96 22.40 -17.05
C PHE A 96 15.24 21.29 -16.03
N PRO A 97 14.33 21.11 -15.05
CA PRO A 97 14.31 19.92 -14.21
C PRO A 97 14.22 18.65 -15.07
N ILE A 98 14.89 17.60 -14.63
CA ILE A 98 15.00 16.34 -15.36
C ILE A 98 14.16 15.29 -14.62
N ILE A 99 13.34 14.55 -15.36
CA ILE A 99 12.61 13.36 -14.92
C ILE A 99 13.13 12.17 -15.71
N VAL A 100 13.77 11.26 -15.01
CA VAL A 100 14.23 9.98 -15.56
C VAL A 100 13.16 8.94 -15.21
N ASP A 101 12.38 8.48 -16.21
CA ASP A 101 11.29 7.52 -16.00
C ASP A 101 11.33 6.42 -17.07
N TYR A 102 11.79 5.28 -16.67
CA TYR A 102 11.85 4.08 -17.52
C TYR A 102 10.95 2.93 -17.02
N LEU A 103 10.17 3.16 -15.94
CA LEU A 103 9.26 2.14 -15.42
C LEU A 103 8.03 1.96 -16.30
N THR A 104 7.53 3.03 -16.89
CA THR A 104 6.29 3.02 -17.67
C THR A 104 6.41 2.19 -18.95
N PHE A 105 7.64 1.80 -19.35
CA PHE A 105 7.93 1.11 -20.61
C PHE A 105 8.84 -0.11 -20.40
N SER A 106 8.52 -0.92 -19.40
CA SER A 106 9.38 -2.02 -18.90
C SER A 106 9.71 -3.16 -19.88
N ASP A 107 9.12 -3.20 -21.08
CA ASP A 107 9.37 -4.29 -22.05
C ASP A 107 10.69 -4.15 -22.83
N PHE A 108 11.40 -3.05 -22.68
CA PHE A 108 12.59 -2.73 -23.46
C PHE A 108 13.89 -2.61 -22.64
N SER A 109 13.95 -3.25 -21.49
CA SER A 109 14.99 -3.07 -20.47
C SER A 109 16.44 -3.45 -20.87
N SER A 110 16.70 -3.90 -22.11
CA SER A 110 18.01 -4.40 -22.53
C SER A 110 18.68 -3.61 -23.67
N SER A 111 18.19 -2.42 -24.06
CA SER A 111 18.85 -1.67 -25.13
C SER A 111 20.08 -0.92 -24.61
N PRO A 112 21.23 -0.96 -25.32
CA PRO A 112 22.42 -0.19 -24.97
C PRO A 112 22.18 1.33 -24.89
N GLU A 113 21.25 1.85 -25.70
CA GLU A 113 20.89 3.28 -25.73
C GLU A 113 20.23 3.75 -24.42
N TYR A 114 19.52 2.85 -23.74
CA TYR A 114 18.94 3.12 -22.42
C TYR A 114 20.00 3.54 -21.40
N ASN A 115 21.10 2.82 -21.33
CA ASN A 115 22.14 3.06 -20.33
C ASN A 115 22.88 4.38 -20.56
N ASP A 116 23.22 4.70 -21.80
CA ASP A 116 23.94 5.93 -22.17
C ASP A 116 23.12 7.20 -21.92
N ASP A 117 21.83 7.17 -22.24
CA ASP A 117 20.93 8.31 -22.01
C ASP A 117 20.63 8.49 -20.52
N THR A 118 20.51 7.41 -19.76
CA THR A 118 20.35 7.47 -18.31
C THR A 118 21.57 8.10 -17.65
N VAL A 119 22.77 7.66 -18.04
CA VAL A 119 24.03 8.23 -17.56
C VAL A 119 24.10 9.71 -17.88
N ALA A 120 23.83 10.11 -19.13
CA ALA A 120 23.83 11.51 -19.54
C ALA A 120 22.84 12.38 -18.75
N ALA A 121 21.68 11.85 -18.40
CA ALA A 121 20.72 12.54 -17.55
C ALA A 121 21.21 12.73 -16.12
N LEU A 122 21.84 11.69 -15.54
CA LEU A 122 22.30 11.68 -14.15
C LEU A 122 23.60 12.45 -13.93
N GLU A 123 24.40 12.73 -15.00
CA GLU A 123 25.50 13.67 -14.97
C GLU A 123 25.05 15.10 -14.57
N HIS A 124 23.74 15.42 -14.69
CA HIS A 124 23.14 16.68 -14.26
C HIS A 124 22.36 16.53 -12.94
N SER A 125 23.03 15.99 -11.93
CA SER A 125 22.45 15.67 -10.60
C SER A 125 21.71 16.83 -9.92
N ASP A 126 22.15 18.06 -10.15
CA ASP A 126 21.57 19.30 -9.65
C ASP A 126 20.17 19.61 -10.20
N ARG A 127 19.83 19.01 -11.36
CA ARG A 127 18.56 19.21 -12.08
C ARG A 127 17.62 18.02 -11.99
N VAL A 128 18.12 16.84 -11.61
CA VAL A 128 17.30 15.61 -11.54
C VAL A 128 16.31 15.71 -10.37
N ARG A 129 15.00 15.71 -10.70
CA ARG A 129 13.90 15.71 -9.73
C ARG A 129 13.35 14.33 -9.42
N THR A 130 13.33 13.46 -10.43
CA THR A 130 12.73 12.14 -10.32
C THR A 130 13.62 11.12 -10.98
N ILE A 131 13.84 10.02 -10.30
CA ILE A 131 14.52 8.83 -10.82
C ILE A 131 13.57 7.65 -10.65
N LYS A 132 13.15 7.02 -11.77
CA LYS A 132 12.35 5.80 -11.80
C LYS A 132 12.98 4.81 -12.77
N LEU A 133 13.63 3.79 -12.24
CA LEU A 133 14.44 2.85 -13.01
C LEU A 133 14.14 1.40 -12.60
N VAL A 134 14.13 0.52 -13.59
CA VAL A 134 14.34 -0.91 -13.39
C VAL A 134 15.84 -1.16 -13.46
N VAL A 135 16.44 -1.69 -12.41
CA VAL A 135 17.90 -1.80 -12.29
C VAL A 135 18.39 -3.23 -12.23
N THR A 136 19.56 -3.45 -12.83
CA THR A 136 20.35 -4.68 -12.70
C THR A 136 21.64 -4.39 -11.95
N ASN A 137 22.37 -5.42 -11.53
CA ASN A 137 23.69 -5.23 -10.89
C ASN A 137 24.67 -4.44 -11.76
N SER A 138 24.72 -4.73 -13.08
CA SER A 138 25.58 -4.01 -14.01
C SER A 138 25.25 -2.53 -14.11
N MET A 139 23.96 -2.22 -14.15
CA MET A 139 23.47 -0.85 -14.21
C MET A 139 23.76 -0.07 -12.92
N LEU A 140 23.55 -0.67 -11.74
CA LEU A 140 23.89 -0.04 -10.47
C LEU A 140 25.37 0.31 -10.36
N GLY A 141 26.28 -0.57 -10.84
CA GLY A 141 27.71 -0.29 -10.89
C GLY A 141 28.06 0.90 -11.79
N MET A 142 27.39 1.02 -12.93
CA MET A 142 27.55 2.14 -13.86
C MET A 142 26.98 3.44 -13.23
N LEU A 143 25.79 3.40 -12.67
CA LEU A 143 25.16 4.55 -12.00
C LEU A 143 26.06 5.06 -10.85
N ALA A 144 26.64 4.17 -10.06
CA ALA A 144 27.53 4.54 -8.96
C ALA A 144 28.79 5.29 -9.43
N SER A 145 29.29 4.99 -10.63
CA SER A 145 30.43 5.71 -11.19
C SER A 145 30.14 7.16 -11.58
N VAL A 146 28.88 7.44 -11.92
CA VAL A 146 28.41 8.77 -12.39
C VAL A 146 27.84 9.62 -11.26
N THR A 147 27.27 9.00 -10.23
CA THR A 147 26.51 9.68 -9.17
C THR A 147 27.35 9.99 -7.93
N GLN A 148 28.58 10.50 -8.11
CA GLN A 148 29.41 10.94 -6.97
C GLN A 148 28.95 12.28 -6.37
N GLU A 149 28.08 13.00 -7.06
CA GLU A 149 27.56 14.28 -6.63
C GLU A 149 26.19 14.16 -5.90
N SER A 150 25.89 15.19 -5.11
CA SER A 150 24.61 15.27 -4.39
C SER A 150 23.43 15.56 -5.32
N PHE A 151 22.33 14.82 -5.18
CA PHE A 151 21.06 15.07 -5.86
C PHE A 151 20.21 16.09 -5.10
N ALA A 152 20.64 17.35 -5.04
CA ALA A 152 20.00 18.40 -4.27
C ALA A 152 18.56 18.72 -4.70
N ALA A 153 18.19 18.43 -5.96
CA ALA A 153 16.85 18.66 -6.50
C ALA A 153 15.93 17.43 -6.44
N LEU A 154 16.45 16.25 -6.06
CA LEU A 154 15.72 14.98 -6.08
C LEU A 154 14.52 15.02 -5.11
N THR A 155 13.33 14.70 -5.63
CA THR A 155 12.09 14.61 -4.87
C THR A 155 11.53 13.19 -4.82
N THR A 156 11.77 12.39 -5.86
CA THR A 156 11.24 11.04 -5.98
C THR A 156 12.33 10.09 -6.45
N LEU A 157 12.53 9.03 -5.69
CA LEU A 157 13.43 7.92 -6.02
C LEU A 157 12.61 6.64 -6.10
N TRP A 158 12.60 5.99 -7.27
CA TRP A 158 11.97 4.70 -7.49
C TRP A 158 12.97 3.78 -8.18
N LEU A 159 13.41 2.76 -7.48
CA LEU A 159 14.27 1.71 -8.02
C LEU A 159 13.59 0.36 -7.84
N SER A 160 13.45 -0.39 -8.93
CA SER A 160 12.86 -1.73 -8.93
C SER A 160 13.83 -2.71 -9.58
N SER A 161 13.88 -3.94 -9.10
CA SER A 161 14.61 -5.02 -9.75
C SER A 161 13.75 -6.28 -9.85
N LYS A 162 13.78 -6.89 -11.03
CA LYS A 162 13.13 -8.18 -11.28
C LYS A 162 14.16 -9.33 -11.33
N ASP A 163 15.41 -9.05 -11.02
CA ASP A 163 16.47 -10.05 -11.01
C ASP A 163 16.21 -11.09 -9.91
N LEU A 164 16.46 -12.37 -10.23
CA LEU A 164 16.37 -13.45 -9.25
C LEU A 164 17.34 -13.24 -8.08
N ASN A 165 18.54 -12.74 -8.38
CA ASN A 165 19.53 -12.31 -7.40
C ASN A 165 19.38 -10.81 -7.20
N ALA A 166 18.86 -10.43 -6.03
CA ALA A 166 18.64 -9.04 -5.69
C ALA A 166 19.93 -8.22 -5.84
N PRO A 167 19.92 -7.16 -6.66
CA PRO A 167 21.07 -6.31 -6.81
C PRO A 167 21.35 -5.54 -5.52
N VAL A 168 22.65 -5.35 -5.26
CA VAL A 168 23.12 -4.57 -4.11
C VAL A 168 23.46 -3.17 -4.58
N VAL A 169 22.82 -2.17 -3.98
CA VAL A 169 23.15 -0.77 -4.26
C VAL A 169 24.54 -0.46 -3.72
N PRO A 170 25.47 0.00 -4.57
CA PRO A 170 26.79 0.41 -4.12
C PRO A 170 26.71 1.58 -3.12
N ASP A 171 27.56 1.56 -2.10
CA ASP A 171 27.55 2.57 -1.02
C ASP A 171 27.79 4.01 -1.52
N VAL A 172 28.41 4.15 -2.70
CA VAL A 172 28.66 5.45 -3.33
C VAL A 172 27.40 6.04 -3.99
N LEU A 173 26.44 5.18 -4.38
CA LEU A 173 25.21 5.64 -5.02
C LEU A 173 24.34 6.37 -4.00
N LEU A 174 23.99 7.64 -4.29
CA LEU A 174 23.21 8.48 -3.40
C LEU A 174 23.83 8.69 -2.01
N SER A 175 25.16 8.64 -1.91
CA SER A 175 25.91 8.88 -0.66
C SER A 175 25.82 10.35 -0.20
N GLY A 176 25.51 11.27 -1.12
CA GLY A 176 25.29 12.68 -0.81
C GLY A 176 23.93 12.98 -0.16
N PRO A 177 23.78 14.16 0.48
CA PRO A 177 22.52 14.54 1.10
C PRO A 177 21.40 14.74 0.07
N VAL A 178 20.21 14.23 0.39
CA VAL A 178 19.00 14.35 -0.45
C VAL A 178 17.85 15.04 0.31
N PRO A 179 18.02 16.28 0.74
CA PRO A 179 17.12 16.94 1.69
C PRO A 179 15.71 17.19 1.12
N ARG A 180 15.54 17.14 -0.20
CA ARG A 180 14.26 17.40 -0.87
C ARG A 180 13.47 16.15 -1.19
N VAL A 181 14.02 14.96 -0.96
CA VAL A 181 13.33 13.70 -1.24
C VAL A 181 12.07 13.59 -0.39
N ARG A 182 10.95 13.33 -1.06
CA ARG A 182 9.63 13.13 -0.47
C ARG A 182 9.14 11.69 -0.59
N GLN A 183 9.57 10.99 -1.62
CA GLN A 183 9.12 9.65 -1.93
C GLN A 183 10.32 8.76 -2.25
N ILE A 184 10.41 7.63 -1.55
CA ILE A 184 11.37 6.56 -1.82
C ILE A 184 10.58 5.28 -2.00
N PHE A 185 10.76 4.63 -3.15
CA PHE A 185 10.26 3.30 -3.45
C PHE A 185 11.43 2.41 -3.89
N LEU A 186 11.62 1.30 -3.17
CA LEU A 186 12.65 0.31 -3.47
C LEU A 186 12.01 -1.08 -3.52
N GLU A 187 12.15 -1.77 -4.65
CA GLU A 187 11.56 -3.10 -4.86
C GLU A 187 12.64 -4.11 -5.28
N GLY A 188 12.73 -5.21 -4.54
CA GLY A 188 13.64 -6.31 -4.86
C GLY A 188 15.12 -5.96 -4.80
N ILE A 189 15.52 -4.91 -4.06
CA ILE A 189 16.88 -4.36 -4.04
C ILE A 189 17.45 -4.39 -2.62
N SER A 190 18.71 -4.76 -2.50
CA SER A 190 19.47 -4.64 -1.26
C SER A 190 20.13 -3.27 -1.18
N PHE A 191 19.76 -2.46 -0.18
CA PHE A 191 20.31 -1.12 0.02
C PHE A 191 20.88 -0.97 1.43
N THR A 192 22.16 -1.32 1.59
CA THR A 192 22.85 -1.34 2.88
C THR A 192 22.99 0.05 3.51
N THR A 193 23.14 1.09 2.68
CA THR A 193 23.24 2.50 3.12
C THR A 193 21.90 3.21 3.25
N LEU A 194 20.77 2.50 3.14
CA LEU A 194 19.43 3.09 3.28
C LEU A 194 19.27 3.90 4.58
N PRO A 195 19.74 3.47 5.77
CA PRO A 195 19.62 4.27 6.98
C PRO A 195 20.29 5.65 6.86
N THR A 196 21.43 5.75 6.20
CA THR A 196 22.14 7.02 5.96
C THR A 196 21.34 7.92 5.01
N LEU A 197 20.78 7.35 3.94
CA LEU A 197 19.91 8.06 3.01
C LEU A 197 18.67 8.60 3.72
N LEU A 198 17.99 7.78 4.51
CA LEU A 198 16.78 8.18 5.27
C LEU A 198 17.08 9.30 6.27
N SER A 199 18.22 9.24 6.95
CA SER A 199 18.65 10.28 7.90
C SER A 199 18.88 11.64 7.22
N SER A 200 19.28 11.66 5.93
CA SER A 200 19.46 12.87 5.14
C SER A 200 18.16 13.39 4.53
N ALA A 201 17.13 12.55 4.39
CA ALA A 201 15.87 12.83 3.73
C ALA A 201 14.82 13.44 4.70
N SER A 202 15.09 14.62 5.24
CA SER A 202 14.26 15.26 6.27
C SER A 202 12.82 15.61 5.80
N ASN A 203 12.57 15.66 4.51
CA ASN A 203 11.26 15.93 3.91
C ASN A 203 10.53 14.67 3.42
N LEU A 204 11.01 13.48 3.77
CA LEU A 204 10.43 12.22 3.35
C LEU A 204 8.99 12.08 3.89
N CYS A 205 8.05 11.87 2.96
CA CYS A 205 6.64 11.67 3.24
C CYS A 205 6.20 10.22 3.02
N ASP A 206 6.76 9.56 1.99
CA ASP A 206 6.38 8.21 1.59
C ASP A 206 7.62 7.33 1.48
N LEU A 207 7.66 6.27 2.26
CA LEU A 207 8.69 5.24 2.21
C LEU A 207 8.05 3.89 1.90
N GLN A 208 8.43 3.30 0.77
CA GLN A 208 7.97 1.99 0.35
C GLN A 208 9.16 1.09 0.06
N LEU A 209 9.29 0.04 0.84
CA LEU A 209 10.32 -0.98 0.73
C LEU A 209 9.62 -2.30 0.42
N GLU A 210 9.70 -2.74 -0.84
CA GLU A 210 8.98 -3.90 -1.34
C GLU A 210 9.93 -5.02 -1.71
N ASP A 211 9.51 -6.25 -1.42
CA ASP A 211 10.29 -7.47 -1.67
C ASP A 211 11.75 -7.38 -1.17
N ILE A 212 11.92 -6.81 0.03
CA ILE A 212 13.25 -6.65 0.67
C ILE A 212 13.94 -8.01 0.74
N PRO A 213 15.10 -8.18 0.08
CA PRO A 213 15.87 -9.41 0.16
C PRO A 213 16.55 -9.55 1.53
N GLN A 214 17.01 -10.75 1.86
CA GLN A 214 17.73 -10.99 3.12
C GLN A 214 19.01 -10.14 3.25
N SER A 215 19.70 -9.87 2.14
CA SER A 215 20.88 -9.00 2.09
C SER A 215 20.58 -7.51 2.34
N GLY A 216 19.32 -7.10 2.17
CA GLY A 216 18.82 -5.73 2.43
C GLY A 216 18.15 -5.57 3.79
N TYR A 217 18.32 -6.54 4.69
CA TYR A 217 17.73 -6.48 6.02
C TYR A 217 18.28 -5.30 6.84
N ILE A 218 17.36 -4.54 7.39
CA ILE A 218 17.64 -3.46 8.35
C ILE A 218 16.96 -3.82 9.67
N SER A 219 17.68 -3.72 10.77
CA SER A 219 17.09 -4.04 12.07
C SER A 219 15.96 -3.06 12.42
N PRO A 220 14.94 -3.49 13.19
CA PRO A 220 13.84 -2.62 13.62
C PRO A 220 14.33 -1.35 14.33
N GLU A 221 15.41 -1.46 15.11
CA GLU A 221 16.01 -0.36 15.84
C GLU A 221 16.59 0.71 14.90
N VAL A 222 17.37 0.26 13.92
CA VAL A 222 17.97 1.14 12.92
C VAL A 222 16.88 1.74 12.04
N MET A 223 15.88 0.96 11.68
CA MET A 223 14.73 1.46 10.94
C MET A 223 14.03 2.58 11.72
N ALA A 224 13.63 2.34 12.96
CA ALA A 224 12.92 3.31 13.78
C ALA A 224 13.70 4.63 13.96
N THR A 225 15.02 4.56 14.15
CA THR A 225 15.87 5.74 14.31
C THR A 225 16.08 6.55 13.02
N SER A 226 15.93 5.91 11.87
CA SER A 226 16.18 6.52 10.58
C SER A 226 14.93 7.17 9.96
N LEU A 227 13.73 6.91 10.51
CA LEU A 227 12.47 7.42 9.95
C LEU A 227 12.30 8.92 10.18
N ALA A 228 11.94 9.64 9.12
CA ALA A 228 11.69 11.07 9.17
C ALA A 228 10.37 11.41 9.89
N PRO A 229 10.30 12.48 10.70
CA PRO A 229 9.08 12.86 11.43
C PRO A 229 7.92 13.31 10.53
N ARG A 230 8.20 13.61 9.25
CA ARG A 230 7.19 13.99 8.24
C ARG A 230 6.63 12.80 7.47
N LEU A 231 7.03 11.59 7.80
CA LEU A 231 6.57 10.38 7.12
C LEU A 231 5.06 10.21 7.30
N HIS A 232 4.32 10.07 6.20
CA HIS A 232 2.88 9.84 6.15
C HIS A 232 2.56 8.37 5.89
N THR A 233 3.33 7.74 4.99
CA THR A 233 3.14 6.36 4.60
C THR A 233 4.43 5.58 4.82
N LEU A 234 4.32 4.47 5.53
CA LEU A 234 5.40 3.50 5.70
C LEU A 234 4.93 2.13 5.20
N TYR A 235 5.62 1.62 4.19
CA TYR A 235 5.41 0.28 3.65
C TYR A 235 6.71 -0.51 3.75
N ILE A 236 6.69 -1.62 4.48
CA ILE A 236 7.82 -2.55 4.65
C ILE A 236 7.34 -3.95 4.30
N CYS A 237 7.88 -4.51 3.22
CA CYS A 237 7.54 -5.84 2.75
C CYS A 237 8.81 -6.65 2.53
N PHE A 238 9.01 -7.68 3.32
CA PHE A 238 10.10 -8.63 3.13
C PHE A 238 9.73 -9.68 2.08
N LYS A 239 10.71 -10.11 1.26
CA LYS A 239 10.52 -11.13 0.23
C LYS A 239 10.35 -12.53 0.84
N THR A 240 11.08 -12.81 1.89
CA THR A 240 11.13 -14.12 2.55
C THR A 240 11.14 -13.97 4.07
N PRO A 241 10.69 -14.98 4.81
CA PRO A 241 10.86 -15.01 6.25
C PRO A 241 12.35 -14.86 6.62
N ILE A 242 12.64 -13.95 7.52
CA ILE A 242 13.99 -13.75 8.03
C ILE A 242 14.21 -14.78 9.13
N SER A 243 15.27 -15.57 9.00
CA SER A 243 15.68 -16.53 10.04
C SER A 243 15.88 -15.79 11.35
N ARG A 244 15.31 -16.34 12.43
CA ARG A 244 15.26 -15.81 13.81
C ARG A 244 16.28 -14.73 14.09
N LEU A 245 15.79 -13.54 14.36
CA LEU A 245 16.59 -12.46 14.92
C LEU A 245 17.20 -12.96 16.23
N GLN A 246 18.53 -13.11 16.25
CA GLN A 246 19.26 -13.24 17.52
C GLN A 246 19.28 -11.88 18.22
N SER A 247 18.13 -11.27 18.35
CA SER A 247 17.98 -9.98 19.00
C SER A 247 18.03 -10.21 20.51
N ARG A 248 19.16 -9.92 21.11
CA ARG A 248 19.19 -9.67 22.55
C ARG A 248 18.24 -8.50 22.79
N SER A 249 17.09 -8.78 23.40
CA SER A 249 16.10 -7.77 23.76
C SER A 249 16.76 -6.72 24.67
N SER A 250 17.28 -5.67 24.04
CA SER A 250 17.70 -4.49 24.79
C SER A 250 16.43 -3.78 25.30
N PRO A 251 16.36 -3.37 26.55
CA PRO A 251 15.22 -2.61 27.06
C PRO A 251 15.05 -1.35 26.22
N VAL A 252 13.85 -1.14 25.67
CA VAL A 252 13.53 0.04 24.87
C VAL A 252 13.56 1.28 25.76
N ALA A 253 14.65 2.04 25.67
CA ALA A 253 14.86 3.21 26.53
C ALA A 253 14.05 4.42 26.08
N MET A 254 13.81 4.60 24.78
CA MET A 254 13.04 5.73 24.19
C MET A 254 12.25 5.29 22.98
N ARG A 255 11.08 5.91 22.78
CA ARG A 255 10.27 5.72 21.57
C ARG A 255 10.43 6.89 20.64
N TYR A 256 10.52 6.60 19.35
CA TYR A 256 10.58 7.61 18.29
C TYR A 256 9.17 8.00 17.87
N VAL A 257 8.85 9.28 17.99
CA VAL A 257 7.52 9.80 17.62
C VAL A 257 7.48 10.09 16.14
N LEU A 258 6.52 9.50 15.45
CA LEU A 258 6.21 9.74 14.03
C LEU A 258 4.87 10.48 13.94
N PRO A 259 4.87 11.80 14.14
CA PRO A 259 3.63 12.57 14.34
C PRO A 259 2.78 12.72 13.08
N SER A 260 3.35 12.45 11.91
CA SER A 260 2.67 12.57 10.63
C SER A 260 2.26 11.24 10.03
N LEU A 261 2.64 10.10 10.62
CA LEU A 261 2.36 8.79 10.05
C LEU A 261 0.86 8.48 10.12
N VAL A 262 0.27 8.25 8.94
CA VAL A 262 -1.16 7.97 8.74
C VAL A 262 -1.39 6.51 8.39
N THR A 263 -0.49 5.92 7.59
CA THR A 263 -0.64 4.54 7.10
C THR A 263 0.63 3.73 7.34
N LEU A 264 0.48 2.56 7.94
CA LEU A 264 1.53 1.56 8.12
C LEU A 264 1.14 0.27 7.42
N ASN A 265 1.92 -0.15 6.42
CA ASN A 265 1.78 -1.44 5.76
C ASN A 265 3.00 -2.29 6.06
N PHE A 266 2.78 -3.50 6.52
CA PHE A 266 3.85 -4.42 6.89
C PHE A 266 3.60 -5.82 6.33
N ARG A 267 4.63 -6.44 5.75
CA ARG A 267 4.65 -7.85 5.40
C ARG A 267 5.97 -8.47 5.87
N GLY A 268 5.88 -9.43 6.79
CA GLY A 268 7.10 -10.03 7.36
C GLY A 268 6.84 -10.95 8.54
N SER A 269 7.86 -11.14 9.37
CA SER A 269 7.75 -11.91 10.61
C SER A 269 7.11 -11.09 11.73
N SER A 270 6.35 -11.75 12.60
CA SER A 270 5.75 -11.09 13.77
C SER A 270 6.81 -10.50 14.69
N GLU A 271 7.94 -11.18 14.89
CA GLU A 271 9.06 -10.69 15.71
C GLU A 271 9.59 -9.33 15.25
N TYR A 272 9.76 -9.14 13.93
CA TYR A 272 10.23 -7.85 13.41
C TYR A 272 9.25 -6.72 13.73
N LEU A 273 7.98 -6.95 13.45
CA LEU A 273 6.95 -5.94 13.69
C LEU A 273 6.83 -5.60 15.18
N GLU A 274 6.83 -6.61 16.05
CA GLU A 274 6.79 -6.43 17.50
C GLU A 274 7.94 -5.53 18.00
N HIS A 275 9.15 -5.75 17.49
CA HIS A 275 10.31 -4.92 17.84
C HIS A 275 10.18 -3.50 17.30
N LEU A 276 9.68 -3.32 16.06
CA LEU A 276 9.45 -2.00 15.48
C LEU A 276 8.38 -1.22 16.25
N LEU A 277 7.23 -1.84 16.53
CA LEU A 277 6.11 -1.21 17.24
C LEU A 277 6.46 -0.84 18.69
N ALA A 278 7.42 -1.55 19.30
CA ALA A 278 7.93 -1.18 20.61
C ALA A 278 8.65 0.17 20.61
N GLN A 279 9.25 0.54 19.49
CA GLN A 279 10.17 1.68 19.39
C GLN A 279 9.51 2.92 18.78
N ILE A 280 8.36 2.79 18.13
CA ILE A 280 7.68 3.91 17.50
C ILE A 280 6.40 4.30 18.26
N ASP A 281 6.07 5.59 18.16
CA ASP A 281 4.79 6.15 18.60
C ASP A 281 4.18 6.95 17.47
N THR A 282 2.89 6.70 17.16
CA THR A 282 2.25 7.17 15.93
C THR A 282 0.85 7.74 16.23
N PRO A 283 0.78 8.96 16.78
CA PRO A 283 -0.47 9.53 17.30
C PRO A 283 -1.54 9.79 16.22
N ARG A 284 -1.18 9.81 14.93
CA ARG A 284 -2.10 10.08 13.82
C ARG A 284 -2.33 8.88 12.90
N LEU A 285 -1.92 7.69 13.31
CA LEU A 285 -2.08 6.49 12.49
C LEU A 285 -3.55 6.12 12.34
N CYS A 286 -4.07 6.17 11.12
CA CYS A 286 -5.46 5.86 10.79
C CYS A 286 -5.63 4.49 10.12
N GLY A 287 -4.57 3.95 9.53
CA GLY A 287 -4.60 2.65 8.84
C GLY A 287 -3.38 1.80 9.14
N ILE A 288 -3.61 0.54 9.46
CA ILE A 288 -2.56 -0.45 9.63
C ILE A 288 -2.93 -1.74 8.89
N ASN A 289 -2.06 -2.15 7.96
CA ASN A 289 -2.21 -3.40 7.23
C ASN A 289 -1.02 -4.29 7.53
N ILE A 290 -1.28 -5.45 8.09
CA ILE A 290 -0.26 -6.41 8.51
C ILE A 290 -0.47 -7.70 7.74
N THR A 291 0.58 -8.22 7.10
CA THR A 291 0.62 -9.56 6.54
C THR A 291 1.77 -10.32 7.16
N TYR A 292 1.47 -11.29 7.98
CA TYR A 292 2.49 -12.16 8.53
C TYR A 292 2.82 -13.32 7.60
N PHE A 293 4.09 -13.65 7.51
CA PHE A 293 4.52 -14.92 6.94
C PHE A 293 4.07 -16.10 7.82
N ASN A 294 4.04 -17.28 7.21
CA ASN A 294 3.79 -18.52 7.94
C ASN A 294 4.85 -18.73 9.02
N GLN A 295 4.44 -18.81 10.27
CA GLN A 295 5.26 -19.01 11.47
C GLN A 295 4.58 -20.04 12.37
N LEU A 296 5.39 -20.78 13.16
CA LEU A 296 4.87 -21.76 14.11
C LEU A 296 4.20 -21.10 15.32
N ASP A 297 4.72 -19.92 15.72
CA ASP A 297 4.23 -19.21 16.89
C ASP A 297 3.98 -17.74 16.57
N PHE A 298 2.84 -17.24 16.98
CA PHE A 298 2.48 -15.82 16.86
C PHE A 298 2.34 -15.19 18.23
N LEU A 299 3.44 -14.60 18.71
CA LEU A 299 3.43 -13.79 19.94
C LEU A 299 3.40 -12.31 19.55
N VAL A 300 2.26 -11.65 19.75
CA VAL A 300 2.02 -10.27 19.30
C VAL A 300 1.55 -9.33 20.44
N PRO A 301 2.12 -9.38 21.64
CA PRO A 301 1.66 -8.60 22.78
C PRO A 301 1.86 -7.09 22.58
N ARG A 302 2.89 -6.69 21.83
CA ARG A 302 3.18 -5.26 21.58
C ARG A 302 2.27 -4.67 20.52
N LEU A 303 1.84 -5.46 19.54
CA LEU A 303 0.80 -5.05 18.58
C LEU A 303 -0.50 -4.70 19.32
N SER A 304 -0.95 -5.54 20.23
CA SER A 304 -2.15 -5.27 21.04
C SER A 304 -2.00 -3.99 21.87
N GLN A 305 -0.85 -3.80 22.52
CA GLN A 305 -0.54 -2.56 23.25
C GLN A 305 -0.48 -1.34 22.33
N PHE A 306 0.11 -1.50 21.14
CA PHE A 306 0.23 -0.44 20.15
C PHE A 306 -1.16 0.01 19.67
N ILE A 307 -2.04 -0.92 19.29
CA ILE A 307 -3.42 -0.62 18.89
C ILE A 307 -4.17 0.08 20.02
N SER A 308 -4.04 -0.40 21.25
CA SER A 308 -4.76 0.16 22.40
C SER A 308 -4.34 1.59 22.74
N ARG A 309 -3.07 1.97 22.50
CA ARG A 309 -2.57 3.33 22.77
C ARG A 309 -2.77 4.30 21.60
N THR A 310 -3.06 3.79 20.38
CA THR A 310 -3.23 4.60 19.18
C THR A 310 -4.71 4.95 19.01
N GLU A 311 -5.13 6.08 19.61
CA GLU A 311 -6.53 6.50 19.65
C GLU A 311 -7.14 6.71 18.26
N THR A 312 -6.34 7.15 17.29
CA THR A 312 -6.78 7.46 15.91
C THR A 312 -7.10 6.22 15.08
N LEU A 313 -6.71 5.02 15.50
CA LEU A 313 -7.20 3.78 14.88
C LEU A 313 -8.71 3.56 15.11
N GLY A 314 -9.35 4.45 15.90
CA GLY A 314 -10.82 4.56 16.02
C GLY A 314 -11.50 3.44 16.79
N LEU A 315 -10.87 2.27 16.90
CA LEU A 315 -11.42 1.10 17.55
C LEU A 315 -11.73 1.32 19.05
N ALA A 316 -11.10 2.36 19.64
CA ALA A 316 -11.31 2.69 21.05
C ALA A 316 -12.58 3.49 21.33
N GLN A 317 -13.02 4.33 20.40
CA GLN A 317 -14.11 5.29 20.61
C GLN A 317 -15.41 4.90 19.91
N SER A 318 -15.35 3.98 18.93
CA SER A 318 -16.53 3.54 18.18
C SER A 318 -17.45 2.66 19.02
N GLN A 319 -18.75 2.94 18.93
CA GLN A 319 -19.79 2.11 19.58
C GLN A 319 -20.10 0.82 18.81
N GLN A 320 -19.81 0.80 17.52
CA GLN A 320 -20.04 -0.37 16.67
C GLN A 320 -18.86 -0.56 15.69
N VAL A 321 -18.10 -1.62 15.91
CA VAL A 321 -17.02 -2.05 15.04
C VAL A 321 -17.50 -3.25 14.24
N HIS A 322 -17.31 -3.20 12.92
CA HIS A 322 -17.52 -4.32 12.03
C HIS A 322 -16.20 -5.11 11.87
N GLY A 323 -16.28 -6.39 12.15
CA GLY A 323 -15.21 -7.34 11.84
C GLY A 323 -15.58 -8.15 10.60
N ARG A 324 -14.64 -8.32 9.67
CA ARG A 324 -14.81 -9.19 8.52
C ARG A 324 -13.64 -10.16 8.41
N ILE A 325 -13.92 -11.44 8.55
CA ILE A 325 -12.93 -12.50 8.35
C ILE A 325 -13.02 -12.98 6.91
N HIS A 326 -11.89 -12.93 6.21
CA HIS A 326 -11.76 -13.43 4.85
C HIS A 326 -10.91 -14.70 4.87
N ILE A 327 -11.46 -15.77 4.36
CA ILE A 327 -10.75 -17.05 4.22
C ILE A 327 -10.48 -17.31 2.74
N GLY A 328 -9.22 -17.46 2.37
CA GLY A 328 -8.79 -17.68 0.99
C GLY A 328 -7.62 -18.66 0.90
N ASN A 329 -7.28 -19.12 -0.31
CA ASN A 329 -6.22 -20.10 -0.54
C ASN A 329 -4.82 -19.66 -0.10
N LEU A 330 -4.55 -18.36 -0.15
CA LEU A 330 -3.23 -17.79 0.10
C LEU A 330 -3.11 -17.12 1.45
N TYR A 331 -4.22 -16.76 2.06
CA TYR A 331 -4.23 -16.07 3.35
C TYR A 331 -5.59 -16.21 4.03
N VAL A 332 -5.59 -16.15 5.34
CA VAL A 332 -6.74 -15.78 6.15
C VAL A 332 -6.54 -14.34 6.62
N GLY A 333 -7.58 -13.56 6.60
CA GLY A 333 -7.51 -12.15 6.98
C GLY A 333 -8.65 -11.72 7.86
N LEU A 334 -8.40 -10.68 8.65
CA LEU A 334 -9.40 -9.99 9.45
C LEU A 334 -9.29 -8.50 9.20
N ASP A 335 -10.38 -7.91 8.78
CA ASP A 335 -10.53 -6.47 8.61
C ASP A 335 -11.45 -5.93 9.70
N PHE A 336 -11.02 -4.85 10.35
CA PHE A 336 -11.87 -4.05 11.23
C PHE A 336 -12.18 -2.72 10.55
N ALA A 337 -13.44 -2.38 10.48
CA ALA A 337 -13.93 -1.11 9.94
C ALA A 337 -14.97 -0.49 10.87
N GLU A 338 -15.01 0.83 10.91
CA GLU A 338 -16.05 1.60 11.57
C GLU A 338 -17.18 1.89 10.58
N GLU A 339 -18.45 1.76 11.01
CA GLU A 339 -19.62 1.92 10.15
C GLU A 339 -19.78 3.34 9.59
N VAL A 340 -19.26 4.36 10.27
CA VAL A 340 -19.54 5.78 9.97
C VAL A 340 -18.37 6.52 9.31
N HIS A 341 -17.14 6.04 9.43
CA HIS A 341 -15.97 6.76 8.94
C HIS A 341 -15.08 5.91 8.04
N HIS A 342 -14.95 6.33 6.79
CA HIS A 342 -14.09 5.70 5.77
C HIS A 342 -12.57 5.76 6.07
N GLY A 343 -12.15 6.06 7.31
CA GLY A 343 -10.77 6.44 7.62
C GLY A 343 -9.94 5.44 8.39
N SER A 344 -10.52 4.68 9.32
CA SER A 344 -9.72 3.83 10.22
C SER A 344 -9.90 2.36 9.87
N ARG A 345 -8.82 1.71 9.43
CA ARG A 345 -8.82 0.29 9.12
C ARG A 345 -7.63 -0.41 9.78
N LEU A 346 -7.93 -1.47 10.51
CA LEU A 346 -6.94 -2.46 10.87
C LEU A 346 -7.18 -3.71 10.02
N THR A 347 -6.21 -4.05 9.19
CA THR A 347 -6.21 -5.28 8.41
C THR A 347 -5.10 -6.18 8.92
N LEU A 348 -5.44 -7.40 9.29
CA LEU A 348 -4.50 -8.44 9.68
C LEU A 348 -4.64 -9.62 8.72
N ARG A 349 -3.55 -10.03 8.08
CA ARG A 349 -3.51 -11.19 7.19
C ARG A 349 -2.43 -12.16 7.61
N LEU A 350 -2.73 -13.44 7.51
CA LEU A 350 -1.78 -14.51 7.69
C LEU A 350 -1.59 -15.22 6.35
N SER A 351 -0.39 -15.12 5.79
CA SER A 351 -0.02 -15.80 4.55
C SER A 351 0.48 -17.20 4.86
N CYS A 352 -0.36 -18.20 4.69
CA CYS A 352 -0.04 -19.60 4.96
C CYS A 352 -0.37 -20.49 3.77
N LYS A 353 0.36 -21.59 3.64
CA LYS A 353 0.14 -22.59 2.61
C LYS A 353 -0.99 -23.56 2.96
N TRP A 354 -1.32 -23.74 4.24
CA TRP A 354 -2.30 -24.68 4.77
C TRP A 354 -3.35 -23.93 5.58
N LEU A 355 -4.62 -24.13 5.23
CA LEU A 355 -5.73 -23.32 5.75
C LEU A 355 -6.07 -23.60 7.20
N ASP A 356 -6.03 -24.86 7.61
CA ASP A 356 -6.28 -25.31 8.96
C ASP A 356 -5.41 -24.56 10.01
N TRP A 357 -4.13 -24.44 9.71
CA TRP A 357 -3.20 -23.71 10.57
C TRP A 357 -3.42 -22.19 10.55
N GLN A 358 -3.94 -21.66 9.43
CA GLN A 358 -4.20 -20.21 9.31
C GLN A 358 -5.28 -19.74 10.28
N VAL A 359 -6.37 -20.50 10.37
CA VAL A 359 -7.50 -20.13 11.22
C VAL A 359 -7.12 -20.25 12.69
N LEU A 360 -6.43 -21.32 13.08
CA LEU A 360 -5.94 -21.51 14.44
C LEU A 360 -4.97 -20.38 14.85
N HIS A 361 -4.03 -20.01 13.97
CA HIS A 361 -3.10 -18.90 14.23
C HIS A 361 -3.81 -17.54 14.31
N LEU A 362 -4.83 -17.31 13.46
CA LEU A 362 -5.67 -16.13 13.58
C LEU A 362 -6.36 -16.09 14.95
N ALA A 363 -6.95 -17.20 15.39
CA ALA A 363 -7.56 -17.31 16.71
C ALA A 363 -6.57 -17.00 17.84
N GLN A 364 -5.33 -17.50 17.76
CA GLN A 364 -4.27 -17.21 18.74
C GLN A 364 -3.92 -15.70 18.81
N ILE A 365 -3.81 -15.03 17.65
CA ILE A 365 -3.54 -13.58 17.60
C ILE A 365 -4.71 -12.80 18.19
N LEU A 366 -5.94 -13.17 17.86
CA LEU A 366 -7.14 -12.52 18.37
C LEU A 366 -7.29 -12.67 19.87
N ALA A 367 -6.97 -13.84 20.41
CA ALA A 367 -6.96 -14.08 21.86
C ALA A 367 -5.96 -13.19 22.60
N GLN A 368 -4.85 -12.77 21.96
CA GLN A 368 -3.88 -11.84 22.53
C GLN A 368 -4.31 -10.36 22.42
N SER A 369 -5.40 -10.07 21.69
CA SER A 369 -5.88 -8.70 21.46
C SER A 369 -7.34 -8.50 21.92
N PRO A 370 -7.68 -8.88 23.17
CA PRO A 370 -9.05 -8.88 23.65
C PRO A 370 -9.71 -7.49 23.61
N ALA A 371 -8.94 -6.43 23.87
CA ALA A 371 -9.45 -5.06 23.86
C ALA A 371 -9.94 -4.60 22.48
N THR A 372 -9.41 -5.15 21.41
CA THR A 372 -9.81 -4.85 20.03
C THR A 372 -11.02 -5.69 19.64
N VAL A 373 -10.95 -6.98 19.89
CA VAL A 373 -11.95 -7.97 19.44
C VAL A 373 -13.26 -7.84 20.21
N SER A 374 -13.19 -7.48 21.51
CA SER A 374 -14.38 -7.27 22.37
C SER A 374 -15.24 -6.07 21.98
N LYS A 375 -14.86 -5.28 20.99
CA LYS A 375 -15.66 -4.16 20.47
C LYS A 375 -16.42 -4.50 19.18
N VAL A 376 -16.13 -5.63 18.58
CA VAL A 376 -16.77 -6.08 17.36
C VAL A 376 -18.23 -6.44 17.67
N ALA A 377 -19.16 -5.64 17.16
CA ALA A 377 -20.59 -5.87 17.32
C ALA A 377 -21.18 -6.69 16.15
N HIS A 378 -20.59 -6.59 14.98
CA HIS A 378 -20.99 -7.29 13.78
C HIS A 378 -19.79 -8.06 13.21
N LEU A 379 -19.95 -9.35 12.98
CA LEU A 379 -18.92 -10.21 12.41
C LEU A 379 -19.44 -10.86 11.13
N SER A 380 -18.73 -10.67 10.03
CA SER A 380 -18.94 -11.36 8.76
C SER A 380 -17.78 -12.32 8.50
N ILE A 381 -18.07 -13.52 8.03
CA ILE A 381 -17.08 -14.52 7.66
C ILE A 381 -17.31 -14.91 6.21
N ASP A 382 -16.41 -14.47 5.34
CA ASP A 382 -16.56 -14.56 3.90
C ASP A 382 -15.40 -15.33 3.27
N GLU A 383 -15.68 -15.99 2.17
CA GLU A 383 -14.66 -16.60 1.32
C GLU A 383 -14.25 -15.61 0.21
N ASN A 384 -12.95 -15.35 0.10
CA ASN A 384 -12.46 -14.31 -0.83
C ASN A 384 -11.99 -14.83 -2.19
N ASP A 385 -12.01 -16.17 -2.45
CA ASP A 385 -11.46 -16.74 -3.67
C ASP A 385 -12.43 -17.70 -4.36
N LEU A 386 -12.76 -17.37 -5.62
CA LEU A 386 -13.59 -18.24 -6.46
C LEU A 386 -12.90 -19.54 -6.89
N GLN A 387 -11.61 -19.73 -6.56
CA GLN A 387 -10.78 -20.88 -6.96
C GLN A 387 -10.29 -21.72 -5.78
N VAL A 388 -11.00 -21.73 -4.67
CA VAL A 388 -10.62 -22.56 -3.53
C VAL A 388 -10.80 -24.03 -3.88
N ASP A 389 -9.75 -24.83 -3.71
CA ASP A 389 -9.83 -26.27 -3.84
C ASP A 389 -10.87 -26.82 -2.83
N PRO A 390 -11.91 -27.55 -3.28
CA PRO A 390 -12.95 -28.06 -2.39
C PRO A 390 -12.43 -28.96 -1.25
N GLY A 391 -11.24 -29.52 -1.38
CA GLY A 391 -10.67 -30.48 -0.41
C GLY A 391 -10.26 -29.85 0.94
N TRP A 392 -10.10 -28.54 1.05
CA TRP A 392 -9.72 -27.91 2.32
C TRP A 392 -10.85 -27.83 3.35
N LYS A 393 -12.10 -27.88 2.90
CA LYS A 393 -13.28 -27.76 3.77
C LYS A 393 -13.39 -28.91 4.77
N ASP A 394 -12.82 -30.06 4.42
CA ASP A 394 -12.90 -31.29 5.23
C ASP A 394 -11.78 -31.36 6.27
N SER A 395 -10.81 -30.44 6.27
CA SER A 395 -9.65 -30.48 7.16
C SER A 395 -9.79 -29.63 8.44
N MET A 396 -10.77 -28.73 8.52
CA MET A 396 -11.00 -27.92 9.72
C MET A 396 -11.96 -28.60 10.66
N ASP A 397 -11.53 -28.81 11.89
CA ASP A 397 -12.37 -29.36 12.95
C ASP A 397 -13.34 -28.30 13.49
N ASP A 398 -14.49 -28.75 13.98
CA ASP A 398 -15.48 -27.89 14.64
C ASP A 398 -14.87 -27.10 15.81
N THR A 399 -13.85 -27.65 16.46
CA THR A 399 -13.11 -27.01 17.56
C THR A 399 -12.34 -25.78 17.10
N ASP A 400 -11.76 -25.77 15.90
CA ASP A 400 -11.01 -24.62 15.35
C ASP A 400 -11.91 -23.42 15.10
N TRP A 401 -13.11 -23.68 14.60
CA TRP A 401 -14.14 -22.66 14.41
C TRP A 401 -14.57 -22.04 15.74
N LEU A 402 -14.77 -22.86 16.76
CA LEU A 402 -15.15 -22.37 18.09
C LEU A 402 -14.04 -21.54 18.72
N GLU A 403 -12.78 -21.94 18.57
CA GLU A 403 -11.63 -21.18 19.03
C GLU A 403 -11.50 -19.83 18.31
N LEU A 404 -11.79 -19.79 17.01
CA LEU A 404 -11.82 -18.55 16.23
C LEU A 404 -12.92 -17.60 16.73
N LEU A 405 -14.10 -18.11 17.07
CA LEU A 405 -15.26 -17.31 17.48
C LEU A 405 -15.19 -16.86 18.94
N ARG A 406 -14.53 -17.64 19.82
CA ARG A 406 -14.47 -17.38 21.27
C ARG A 406 -14.00 -15.96 21.66
N PRO A 407 -13.00 -15.35 21.02
CA PRO A 407 -12.55 -13.99 21.36
C PRO A 407 -13.60 -12.89 21.13
N PHE A 408 -14.62 -13.15 20.30
CA PHE A 408 -15.61 -12.15 19.89
C PHE A 408 -16.80 -12.03 20.89
N THR A 409 -16.51 -11.55 22.07
CA THR A 409 -17.49 -11.53 23.18
C THR A 409 -18.63 -10.51 23.02
N ALA A 410 -18.46 -9.47 22.20
CA ALA A 410 -19.47 -8.42 22.00
C ALA A 410 -20.29 -8.57 20.71
N VAL A 411 -20.03 -9.60 19.91
CA VAL A 411 -20.72 -9.81 18.64
C VAL A 411 -22.21 -10.07 18.87
N LYS A 412 -23.02 -9.16 18.33
CA LYS A 412 -24.48 -9.23 18.34
C LYS A 412 -25.03 -9.87 17.06
N ARG A 413 -24.35 -9.67 15.94
CA ARG A 413 -24.74 -10.23 14.63
C ARG A 413 -23.57 -10.99 14.03
N LEU A 414 -23.82 -12.25 13.68
CA LEU A 414 -22.89 -13.10 12.93
C LEU A 414 -23.47 -13.38 11.56
N HIS A 415 -22.67 -13.15 10.52
CA HIS A 415 -22.99 -13.50 9.14
C HIS A 415 -21.94 -14.48 8.61
N GLY A 416 -22.37 -15.56 7.96
CA GLY A 416 -21.50 -16.53 7.28
C GLY A 416 -21.93 -16.69 5.83
N SER A 417 -20.97 -16.57 4.89
CA SER A 417 -21.21 -16.77 3.46
C SER A 417 -21.59 -18.23 3.15
N GLU A 418 -22.29 -18.44 2.03
CA GLU A 418 -22.84 -19.71 1.57
C GLU A 418 -21.90 -20.93 1.80
N ARG A 419 -20.64 -20.80 1.40
CA ARG A 419 -19.67 -21.89 1.46
C ARG A 419 -19.17 -22.23 2.85
N LEU A 420 -19.11 -21.24 3.74
CA LEU A 420 -18.63 -21.38 5.12
C LEU A 420 -19.76 -21.63 6.11
N ALA A 421 -20.99 -21.27 5.72
CA ALA A 421 -22.17 -21.38 6.56
C ALA A 421 -22.35 -22.76 7.17
N ARG A 422 -22.10 -23.83 6.38
CA ARG A 422 -22.24 -25.20 6.86
C ARG A 422 -21.24 -25.55 7.98
N ASN A 423 -19.98 -25.14 7.84
CA ASN A 423 -18.95 -25.42 8.83
C ASN A 423 -19.23 -24.66 10.13
N ILE A 424 -19.60 -23.38 10.01
CA ILE A 424 -19.99 -22.55 11.15
C ILE A 424 -21.21 -23.16 11.85
N ALA A 425 -22.21 -23.63 11.08
CA ALA A 425 -23.40 -24.25 11.63
C ALA A 425 -23.08 -25.53 12.40
N LEU A 426 -22.25 -26.42 11.85
CA LEU A 426 -21.82 -27.64 12.50
C LEU A 426 -21.08 -27.38 13.80
N ALA A 427 -20.14 -26.44 13.77
CA ALA A 427 -19.41 -26.03 14.97
C ALA A 427 -20.34 -25.51 16.07
N LEU A 428 -21.29 -24.63 15.72
CA LEU A 428 -22.27 -24.09 16.67
C LEU A 428 -23.25 -25.16 17.19
N ASP A 429 -23.72 -26.06 16.32
CA ASP A 429 -24.68 -27.11 16.71
C ASP A 429 -24.04 -28.20 17.59
N GLY A 430 -22.71 -28.36 17.53
CA GLY A 430 -21.91 -29.19 18.42
C GLY A 430 -21.70 -28.62 19.83
N VAL A 431 -22.02 -27.36 20.05
CA VAL A 431 -21.83 -26.69 21.37
C VAL A 431 -22.89 -27.16 22.37
N CYS A 432 -22.45 -27.61 23.52
CA CYS A 432 -23.35 -28.09 24.59
C CYS A 432 -22.94 -27.58 25.97
N GLY A 433 -23.87 -27.59 26.92
CA GLY A 433 -23.65 -27.16 28.29
C GLY A 433 -23.32 -25.68 28.43
N ASP A 434 -22.37 -25.34 29.32
CA ASP A 434 -21.96 -23.96 29.59
C ASP A 434 -21.31 -23.25 28.38
N MET A 435 -20.72 -24.02 27.47
CA MET A 435 -20.11 -23.50 26.25
C MET A 435 -21.08 -22.72 25.36
N VAL A 436 -22.39 -23.03 25.44
CA VAL A 436 -23.45 -22.32 24.67
C VAL A 436 -23.48 -20.83 24.96
N THR A 437 -23.13 -20.42 26.17
CA THR A 437 -23.09 -19.02 26.59
C THR A 437 -21.68 -18.43 26.56
N GLU A 438 -20.63 -19.25 26.46
CA GLU A 438 -19.25 -18.79 26.35
C GLU A 438 -18.86 -18.36 24.94
N VAL A 439 -19.37 -19.08 23.92
CA VAL A 439 -19.12 -18.73 22.51
C VAL A 439 -20.10 -17.67 22.08
N LEU A 440 -19.64 -16.52 21.65
CA LEU A 440 -20.44 -15.38 21.20
C LEU A 440 -21.54 -14.97 22.24
N PRO A 441 -21.20 -14.66 23.48
CA PRO A 441 -22.17 -14.45 24.55
C PRO A 441 -23.23 -13.39 24.26
N ALA A 442 -22.89 -12.35 23.49
CA ALA A 442 -23.79 -11.27 23.14
C ALA A 442 -24.60 -11.49 21.84
N LEU A 443 -24.51 -12.68 21.22
CA LEU A 443 -25.16 -12.96 19.95
C LEU A 443 -26.69 -12.87 20.06
N THR A 444 -27.29 -12.06 19.19
CA THR A 444 -28.75 -11.88 19.10
C THR A 444 -29.29 -12.24 17.72
N SER A 445 -28.45 -12.23 16.68
CA SER A 445 -28.86 -12.52 15.30
C SER A 445 -27.81 -13.37 14.60
N LEU A 446 -28.23 -14.42 13.96
CA LEU A 446 -27.40 -15.34 13.17
C LEU A 446 -27.95 -15.42 11.75
N SER A 447 -27.10 -15.12 10.76
CA SER A 447 -27.40 -15.23 9.34
C SER A 447 -26.38 -16.14 8.67
N LEU A 448 -26.83 -17.26 8.14
CA LEU A 448 -26.00 -18.21 7.40
C LEU A 448 -26.63 -18.41 6.01
N GLU A 449 -25.89 -18.00 4.98
CA GLU A 449 -26.38 -18.06 3.60
C GLU A 449 -26.68 -19.53 3.21
N ASP A 450 -27.77 -19.71 2.48
CA ASP A 450 -28.25 -20.99 1.93
C ASP A 450 -28.53 -22.11 2.95
N LEU A 451 -28.49 -21.83 4.26
CA LEU A 451 -28.81 -22.80 5.28
C LEU A 451 -30.22 -22.63 5.84
N LEU A 452 -30.83 -23.76 6.20
CA LEU A 452 -32.09 -23.82 6.91
C LEU A 452 -31.87 -23.77 8.44
N VAL A 453 -32.83 -23.26 9.18
CA VAL A 453 -32.83 -23.20 10.66
C VAL A 453 -32.46 -24.54 11.30
N ARG A 454 -32.87 -25.66 10.68
CA ARG A 454 -32.57 -27.02 11.16
C ARG A 454 -31.10 -27.35 11.33
N SER A 455 -30.21 -26.63 10.61
CA SER A 455 -28.78 -26.86 10.69
C SER A 455 -28.13 -26.30 11.96
N VAL A 456 -28.85 -25.44 12.71
CA VAL A 456 -28.40 -24.82 13.96
C VAL A 456 -29.48 -24.89 15.05
N GLU A 457 -30.46 -25.77 14.89
CA GLU A 457 -31.65 -25.84 15.76
C GLU A 457 -31.26 -26.15 17.22
N ARG A 458 -30.33 -27.07 17.43
CA ARG A 458 -29.87 -27.40 18.79
C ARG A 458 -29.21 -26.24 19.49
N PHE A 459 -28.39 -25.48 18.77
CA PHE A 459 -27.75 -24.28 19.30
C PHE A 459 -28.78 -23.20 19.66
N LEU A 460 -29.76 -22.96 18.77
CA LEU A 460 -30.81 -21.98 19.03
C LEU A 460 -31.69 -22.35 20.25
N ASP A 461 -32.06 -23.62 20.34
CA ASP A 461 -32.86 -24.15 21.49
C ASP A 461 -32.06 -24.03 22.80
N ALA A 462 -30.76 -24.43 22.77
CA ALA A 462 -29.90 -24.33 23.94
C ALA A 462 -29.72 -22.87 24.39
N ARG A 463 -29.58 -21.92 23.46
CA ARG A 463 -29.51 -20.50 23.73
C ARG A 463 -30.81 -19.95 24.32
N GLN A 464 -31.96 -20.42 23.82
CA GLN A 464 -33.25 -20.02 24.36
C GLN A 464 -33.46 -20.53 25.79
N ILE A 465 -33.11 -21.81 26.06
CA ILE A 465 -33.17 -22.39 27.39
C ILE A 465 -32.26 -21.64 28.37
N SER A 466 -31.08 -21.21 27.92
CA SER A 466 -30.12 -20.44 28.73
C SER A 466 -30.50 -18.98 28.92
N GLY A 467 -31.66 -18.52 28.39
CA GLY A 467 -32.12 -17.14 28.54
C GLY A 467 -31.43 -16.12 27.59
N HIS A 468 -30.73 -16.59 26.57
CA HIS A 468 -30.04 -15.79 25.58
C HIS A 468 -30.54 -16.08 24.16
N PRO A 469 -31.82 -15.77 23.82
CA PRO A 469 -32.40 -16.13 22.54
C PRO A 469 -31.68 -15.50 21.36
N VAL A 470 -31.49 -16.26 20.28
CA VAL A 470 -30.87 -15.82 19.02
C VAL A 470 -31.88 -15.93 17.90
N THR A 471 -32.04 -14.87 17.12
CA THR A 471 -32.92 -14.86 15.95
C THR A 471 -32.14 -15.36 14.74
N PHE A 472 -32.64 -16.38 14.05
CA PHE A 472 -32.08 -16.86 12.78
C PHE A 472 -32.70 -16.06 11.63
N VAL A 473 -31.84 -15.50 10.76
CA VAL A 473 -32.24 -14.76 9.56
C VAL A 473 -31.95 -15.64 8.35
N GLY A 474 -33.02 -16.16 7.74
CA GLY A 474 -32.91 -17.08 6.58
C GLY A 474 -32.52 -16.38 5.29
N PRO A 475 -32.22 -17.20 4.24
CA PRO A 475 -31.87 -16.69 2.92
C PRO A 475 -32.99 -15.79 2.35
N GLY A 476 -32.60 -14.66 1.74
CA GLY A 476 -33.51 -13.68 1.13
C GLY A 476 -33.82 -12.43 1.97
N MET A 477 -33.61 -12.43 3.28
CA MET A 477 -33.72 -11.20 4.08
C MET A 477 -32.37 -10.44 4.22
N CYS A 478 -31.26 -11.06 3.89
CA CYS A 478 -29.91 -10.48 4.03
C CYS A 478 -29.59 -9.41 3.00
N GLU A 479 -30.14 -9.49 1.77
CA GLU A 479 -29.86 -8.49 0.72
C GLU A 479 -30.31 -7.08 1.08
N LEU A 480 -31.39 -6.95 1.84
CA LEU A 480 -31.89 -5.65 2.29
C LEU A 480 -31.00 -4.99 3.35
N TYR A 481 -30.31 -5.78 4.16
CA TYR A 481 -29.41 -5.25 5.21
C TYR A 481 -28.00 -4.94 4.71
N LEU A 482 -27.47 -5.73 3.78
CA LEU A 482 -26.15 -5.49 3.18
C LEU A 482 -26.18 -4.33 2.17
N GLN A 483 -27.26 -4.20 1.36
CA GLN A 483 -27.41 -3.09 0.42
C GLN A 483 -27.58 -1.75 1.11
N SER A 484 -28.23 -1.66 2.26
CA SER A 484 -28.35 -0.42 3.02
C SER A 484 -27.01 0.06 3.61
N SER A 485 -26.07 -0.87 3.87
CA SER A 485 -24.73 -0.55 4.39
C SER A 485 -23.71 -0.24 3.26
N PHE A 486 -23.98 -0.62 2.01
CA PHE A 486 -23.08 -0.43 0.87
C PHE A 486 -23.58 0.57 -0.19
N GLN A 487 -24.84 1.01 -0.14
CA GLN A 487 -25.36 2.03 -1.08
C GLN A 487 -25.00 3.47 -0.72
N THR A 488 -24.23 3.69 0.32
CA THR A 488 -23.64 4.99 0.68
C THR A 488 -22.13 5.04 0.39
N LEU A 489 -21.67 4.24 -0.56
CA LEU A 489 -20.30 4.29 -1.09
C LEU A 489 -20.25 4.98 -2.47
#